data_743daf3b2166399e4a6e67384020d978
#
_entry.id   743daf3b2166399e4a6e67384020d978
#
_cell.length_a   1.000
_cell.length_b   1.000
_cell.length_c   1.000
_cell.angle_alpha   90.00
_cell.angle_beta   90.00
_cell.angle_gamma   90.00
#
_symmetry.space_group_name_H-M   'P 1'
#
loop_
_entity.id
_entity.type
_entity.pdbx_description
1 polymer ?
#
loop_
_entity_poly.entity_id
_entity_poly.type
_entity_poly.pdbx_seq_one_letter_code
_entity_poly.pdbx_strand_id
1 'polypeptide(L)'
;EPYRRQRQMCIRDSNMNFVCSGEVKVPQNVLNTIKGTKLTVAFHSGNGVALSISGQDLKNKDLSKIQNIDLTVDQTSNTIPANVVSAKSGTVNRQLGIRDTGSFGVNVNIHVNVGKDNSGKSANLYRYNTEKGRLEYCGSFTITSTGQSMFALKRGGNYLVTVTDRRPSESIWYTEGGYTVKSGDTLSRIAKRNHMTLAQLLRRNVQITNQNVIRVGQKLNLE
;
A
#
# COMPACT_ATOMS: atom_id res chain seq x y z
N GLU A 1 43.93 -12.44 -36.91
CA GLU A 1 42.62 -11.78 -36.66
C GLU A 1 42.44 -11.60 -35.16
N PRO A 2 42.12 -10.37 -34.67
CA PRO A 2 41.98 -10.17 -33.24
C PRO A 2 40.57 -10.60 -32.80
N TYR A 3 40.54 -11.54 -31.88
CA TYR A 3 39.36 -11.93 -31.10
C TYR A 3 38.66 -10.67 -30.53
N ARG A 4 37.50 -10.27 -31.07
CA ARG A 4 36.59 -9.35 -30.42
C ARG A 4 36.05 -10.05 -29.16
N ARG A 5 36.65 -9.79 -27.99
CA ARG A 5 36.01 -10.04 -26.71
C ARG A 5 34.73 -9.21 -26.69
N GLN A 6 33.59 -9.86 -26.88
CA GLN A 6 32.33 -9.28 -26.48
C GLN A 6 32.46 -8.92 -25.01
N ARG A 7 32.55 -7.64 -24.70
CA ARG A 7 32.39 -7.16 -23.33
C ARG A 7 30.98 -7.55 -22.91
N GLN A 8 30.90 -8.59 -22.13
CA GLN A 8 29.69 -8.90 -21.37
C GLN A 8 29.45 -7.68 -20.48
N MET A 9 28.51 -6.85 -20.89
CA MET A 9 28.10 -5.66 -20.15
C MET A 9 27.49 -6.18 -18.85
N CYS A 10 28.25 -6.16 -17.75
CA CYS A 10 27.72 -6.40 -16.43
C CYS A 10 26.78 -5.25 -16.12
N ILE A 11 25.49 -5.45 -16.36
CA ILE A 11 24.41 -4.56 -15.92
C ILE A 11 24.34 -4.69 -14.40
N ARG A 12 25.14 -3.91 -13.69
CA ARG A 12 25.29 -4.07 -12.24
C ARG A 12 24.26 -3.30 -11.42
N ASP A 13 23.73 -2.20 -11.86
CA ASP A 13 22.77 -1.38 -11.09
C ASP A 13 21.90 -0.58 -12.07
N SER A 14 21.00 -1.24 -12.78
CA SER A 14 20.21 -0.60 -13.83
C SER A 14 18.71 -0.66 -13.53
N ASN A 15 18.08 0.50 -13.57
CA ASN A 15 16.63 0.58 -13.63
C ASN A 15 16.21 0.45 -15.10
N MET A 16 15.35 -0.51 -15.38
CA MET A 16 14.67 -0.62 -16.67
C MET A 16 13.33 0.10 -16.56
N ASN A 17 13.16 1.18 -17.33
CA ASN A 17 11.97 2.00 -17.30
C ASN A 17 11.16 1.81 -18.59
N PHE A 18 9.89 1.47 -18.44
CA PHE A 18 8.94 1.34 -19.55
C PHE A 18 7.83 2.37 -19.41
N VAL A 19 7.54 3.11 -20.45
CA VAL A 19 6.36 3.98 -20.52
C VAL A 19 5.21 3.16 -21.10
N CYS A 20 4.12 3.06 -20.36
CA CYS A 20 2.99 2.20 -20.67
C CYS A 20 1.72 3.03 -20.85
N SER A 21 1.09 2.91 -22.01
CA SER A 21 -0.19 3.57 -22.33
C SER A 21 -1.40 2.63 -22.33
N GLY A 22 -1.26 1.43 -21.77
CA GLY A 22 -2.31 0.41 -21.78
C GLY A 22 -2.09 -0.68 -20.75
N GLU A 23 -2.42 -1.90 -21.12
CA GLU A 23 -2.25 -3.06 -20.23
C GLU A 23 -0.79 -3.32 -19.92
N VAL A 24 -0.53 -3.62 -18.64
CA VAL A 24 0.79 -3.98 -18.13
C VAL A 24 0.70 -5.34 -17.47
N LYS A 25 1.06 -6.38 -18.21
CA LYS A 25 1.15 -7.74 -17.68
C LYS A 25 2.61 -8.17 -17.62
N VAL A 26 3.08 -8.47 -16.43
CA VAL A 26 4.46 -8.92 -16.20
C VAL A 26 4.46 -10.43 -16.10
N PRO A 27 4.97 -11.15 -17.14
CA PRO A 27 4.96 -12.60 -17.15
C PRO A 27 6.07 -13.16 -16.23
N GLN A 28 5.90 -14.42 -15.81
CA GLN A 28 6.82 -15.13 -14.93
C GLN A 28 8.27 -15.13 -15.41
N ASN A 29 8.49 -15.25 -16.72
CA ASN A 29 9.85 -15.29 -17.30
C ASN A 29 10.61 -13.98 -17.03
N VAL A 30 9.93 -12.82 -17.06
CA VAL A 30 10.55 -11.53 -16.71
C VAL A 30 10.94 -11.53 -15.24
N LEU A 31 10.05 -12.01 -14.35
CA LEU A 31 10.34 -12.11 -12.92
C LEU A 31 11.54 -13.04 -12.65
N ASN A 32 11.60 -14.18 -13.34
CA ASN A 32 12.71 -15.12 -13.23
C ASN A 32 14.03 -14.52 -13.72
N THR A 33 13.99 -13.74 -14.80
CA THR A 33 15.18 -13.09 -15.37
C THR A 33 15.81 -12.09 -14.41
N ILE A 34 15.01 -11.33 -13.68
CA ILE A 34 15.52 -10.32 -12.73
C ILE A 34 15.77 -10.87 -11.33
N LYS A 35 15.24 -12.05 -11.01
CA LYS A 35 15.31 -12.64 -9.67
C LYS A 35 16.75 -12.70 -9.13
N GLY A 36 16.95 -12.13 -7.93
CA GLY A 36 18.22 -12.07 -7.23
C GLY A 36 19.23 -11.08 -7.81
N THR A 37 18.91 -10.41 -8.90
CA THR A 37 19.73 -9.33 -9.47
C THR A 37 19.46 -8.00 -8.76
N LYS A 38 20.29 -7.00 -9.01
CA LYS A 38 20.04 -5.63 -8.56
C LYS A 38 19.14 -4.83 -9.53
N LEU A 39 18.63 -5.47 -10.57
CA LEU A 39 17.71 -4.84 -11.52
C LEU A 39 16.38 -4.49 -10.86
N THR A 40 15.87 -3.32 -11.19
CA THR A 40 14.50 -2.91 -10.91
C THR A 40 13.83 -2.62 -12.24
N VAL A 41 12.68 -3.23 -12.47
CA VAL A 41 11.84 -2.96 -13.64
C VAL A 41 10.70 -2.05 -13.21
N ALA A 42 10.55 -0.90 -13.86
CA ALA A 42 9.52 0.08 -13.57
C ALA A 42 8.63 0.35 -14.79
N PHE A 43 7.34 0.41 -14.55
CA PHE A 43 6.28 0.64 -15.52
C PHE A 43 5.60 1.97 -15.21
N HIS A 44 5.82 2.97 -16.06
CA HIS A 44 5.28 4.33 -15.90
C HIS A 44 3.92 4.42 -16.59
N SER A 45 2.86 4.58 -15.80
CA SER A 45 1.47 4.65 -16.28
C SER A 45 0.98 6.08 -16.54
N GLY A 46 1.89 7.05 -16.62
CA GLY A 46 1.56 8.47 -16.77
C GLY A 46 1.12 9.15 -15.48
N ASN A 47 0.85 10.46 -15.56
CA ASN A 47 0.37 11.29 -14.43
C ASN A 47 1.17 11.13 -13.12
N GLY A 48 2.48 10.84 -13.22
CA GLY A 48 3.35 10.67 -12.06
C GLY A 48 3.11 9.38 -11.28
N VAL A 49 2.53 8.35 -11.90
CA VAL A 49 2.37 7.01 -11.32
C VAL A 49 3.27 6.03 -12.04
N ALA A 50 3.99 5.22 -11.26
CA ALA A 50 4.74 4.08 -11.75
C ALA A 50 4.64 2.91 -10.78
N LEU A 51 4.73 1.70 -11.29
CA LEU A 51 4.89 0.49 -10.49
C LEU A 51 6.25 -0.12 -10.78
N SER A 52 6.89 -0.71 -9.77
CA SER A 52 8.18 -1.34 -9.97
C SER A 52 8.31 -2.65 -9.21
N ILE A 53 9.14 -3.54 -9.75
CA ILE A 53 9.51 -4.81 -9.12
C ILE A 53 11.03 -4.87 -9.07
N SER A 54 11.58 -5.11 -7.87
CA SER A 54 13.02 -5.27 -7.64
C SER A 54 13.40 -6.74 -7.70
N GLY A 55 14.46 -7.07 -8.44
CA GLY A 55 15.00 -8.40 -8.49
C GLY A 55 15.52 -8.90 -7.13
N GLN A 56 15.99 -7.99 -6.27
CA GLN A 56 16.42 -8.32 -4.91
C GLN A 56 15.25 -8.81 -4.06
N ASP A 57 14.08 -8.19 -4.18
CA ASP A 57 12.87 -8.59 -3.45
C ASP A 57 12.37 -9.97 -3.88
N LEU A 58 12.75 -10.41 -5.07
CA LEU A 58 12.41 -11.73 -5.62
C LEU A 58 13.39 -12.84 -5.21
N LYS A 59 14.56 -12.52 -4.64
CA LYS A 59 15.65 -13.46 -4.40
C LYS A 59 15.19 -14.78 -3.76
N ASN A 60 14.41 -14.69 -2.70
CA ASN A 60 13.93 -15.83 -1.91
C ASN A 60 12.47 -16.18 -2.16
N LYS A 61 11.87 -15.69 -3.28
CA LYS A 61 10.48 -15.97 -3.62
C LYS A 61 10.35 -17.20 -4.50
N ASP A 62 9.34 -18.02 -4.21
CA ASP A 62 8.89 -19.05 -5.13
C ASP A 62 7.97 -18.39 -6.17
N LEU A 63 8.43 -18.35 -7.41
CA LEU A 63 7.69 -17.76 -8.53
C LEU A 63 6.92 -18.82 -9.35
N SER A 64 6.99 -20.10 -8.99
CA SER A 64 6.40 -21.19 -9.77
C SER A 64 4.89 -21.09 -9.93
N LYS A 65 4.21 -20.47 -8.95
CA LYS A 65 2.75 -20.27 -8.93
C LYS A 65 2.29 -18.98 -9.59
N ILE A 66 3.22 -18.15 -10.05
CA ILE A 66 2.92 -16.84 -10.66
C ILE A 66 3.04 -16.99 -12.17
N GLN A 67 1.93 -16.97 -12.90
CA GLN A 67 1.96 -16.98 -14.38
C GLN A 67 2.23 -15.57 -14.92
N ASN A 68 1.48 -14.60 -14.45
CA ASN A 68 1.67 -13.18 -14.74
C ASN A 68 1.12 -12.33 -13.59
N ILE A 69 1.55 -11.08 -13.54
CA ILE A 69 1.04 -10.07 -12.62
C ILE A 69 0.47 -8.95 -13.48
N ASP A 70 -0.83 -8.65 -13.34
CA ASP A 70 -1.47 -7.53 -14.04
C ASP A 70 -1.28 -6.24 -13.23
N LEU A 71 -0.35 -5.41 -13.67
CA LEU A 71 -0.03 -4.11 -13.07
C LEU A 71 -0.70 -2.95 -13.83
N THR A 72 -1.74 -3.22 -14.60
CA THR A 72 -2.51 -2.19 -15.30
C THR A 72 -3.14 -1.24 -14.28
N VAL A 73 -2.83 0.06 -14.41
CA VAL A 73 -3.33 1.11 -13.51
C VAL A 73 -4.44 1.89 -14.21
N ASP A 74 -5.59 1.95 -13.56
CA ASP A 74 -6.66 2.88 -13.88
C ASP A 74 -6.57 4.09 -12.92
N GLN A 75 -6.43 5.27 -13.50
CA GLN A 75 -6.36 6.54 -12.77
C GLN A 75 -7.61 7.41 -12.99
N THR A 76 -8.55 6.92 -13.77
CA THR A 76 -9.74 7.67 -14.19
C THR A 76 -11.01 7.22 -13.49
N SER A 77 -11.05 5.98 -13.03
CA SER A 77 -12.23 5.44 -12.35
C SER A 77 -12.27 5.85 -10.88
N ASN A 78 -13.31 6.57 -10.50
CA ASN A 78 -13.64 6.85 -9.10
C ASN A 78 -14.41 5.66 -8.51
N THR A 79 -13.72 4.54 -8.31
CA THR A 79 -14.32 3.30 -7.82
C THR A 79 -14.56 3.29 -6.31
N ILE A 80 -13.95 4.21 -5.58
CA ILE A 80 -14.18 4.39 -4.15
C ILE A 80 -15.34 5.38 -3.96
N PRO A 81 -16.39 5.03 -3.21
CA PRO A 81 -17.53 5.92 -2.99
C PRO A 81 -17.10 7.29 -2.43
N ALA A 82 -17.69 8.36 -2.95
CA ALA A 82 -17.30 9.74 -2.62
C ALA A 82 -17.40 10.05 -1.12
N ASN A 83 -18.39 9.51 -0.43
CA ASN A 83 -18.55 9.65 1.02
C ASN A 83 -17.41 8.97 1.80
N VAL A 84 -16.84 7.88 1.28
CA VAL A 84 -15.71 7.19 1.90
C VAL A 84 -14.43 7.98 1.69
N VAL A 85 -14.25 8.55 0.49
CA VAL A 85 -13.09 9.42 0.18
C VAL A 85 -13.14 10.69 1.02
N SER A 86 -14.30 11.36 1.09
CA SER A 86 -14.46 12.61 1.83
C SER A 86 -14.32 12.46 3.35
N ALA A 87 -14.54 11.25 3.87
CA ALA A 87 -14.32 10.95 5.29
C ALA A 87 -12.82 10.93 5.67
N LYS A 88 -11.92 10.89 4.70
CA LYS A 88 -10.47 10.97 4.94
C LYS A 88 -9.98 12.41 4.73
N SER A 89 -9.38 12.96 5.76
CA SER A 89 -8.74 14.28 5.67
C SER A 89 -7.43 14.18 4.88
N GLY A 90 -7.15 15.21 4.11
CA GLY A 90 -5.91 15.34 3.34
C GLY A 90 -6.04 16.45 2.30
N THR A 91 -4.91 17.07 1.95
CA THR A 91 -4.86 18.15 0.95
C THR A 91 -4.86 17.61 -0.48
N VAL A 92 -4.49 16.34 -0.66
CA VAL A 92 -4.49 15.65 -1.95
C VAL A 92 -5.26 14.34 -1.77
N ASN A 93 -6.23 14.10 -2.64
CA ASN A 93 -6.96 12.83 -2.70
C ASN A 93 -6.81 12.28 -4.11
N ARG A 94 -6.04 11.22 -4.25
CA ARG A 94 -5.78 10.58 -5.53
C ARG A 94 -6.21 9.13 -5.49
N GLN A 95 -7.17 8.77 -6.34
CA GLN A 95 -7.62 7.40 -6.50
C GLN A 95 -6.82 6.68 -7.57
N LEU A 96 -6.52 5.42 -7.34
CA LEU A 96 -5.76 4.54 -8.22
C LEU A 96 -6.40 3.16 -8.19
N GLY A 97 -6.79 2.64 -9.35
CA GLY A 97 -7.24 1.26 -9.50
C GLY A 97 -6.12 0.40 -10.09
N ILE A 98 -5.75 -0.70 -9.44
CA ILE A 98 -4.90 -1.73 -10.02
C ILE A 98 -5.79 -2.89 -10.40
N ARG A 99 -5.77 -3.28 -11.68
CA ARG A 99 -6.75 -4.21 -12.26
C ARG A 99 -6.76 -5.57 -11.57
N ASP A 100 -5.62 -6.13 -11.28
CA ASP A 100 -5.54 -7.36 -10.49
C ASP A 100 -5.96 -7.07 -9.05
N THR A 101 -7.00 -7.73 -8.58
CA THR A 101 -7.50 -7.59 -7.20
C THR A 101 -6.94 -8.65 -6.25
N GLY A 102 -6.23 -9.65 -6.80
CA GLY A 102 -5.61 -10.73 -6.06
C GLY A 102 -4.27 -10.36 -5.42
N SER A 103 -3.65 -11.36 -4.81
CA SER A 103 -2.28 -11.26 -4.31
C SER A 103 -1.31 -11.37 -5.48
N PHE A 104 -0.30 -10.49 -5.51
CA PHE A 104 0.77 -10.58 -6.50
C PHE A 104 1.77 -11.72 -6.22
N GLY A 105 1.78 -12.27 -5.00
CA GLY A 105 2.79 -13.24 -4.56
C GLY A 105 4.18 -12.64 -4.33
N VAL A 106 4.40 -11.41 -4.78
CA VAL A 106 5.64 -10.63 -4.65
C VAL A 106 5.35 -9.21 -4.19
N ASN A 107 6.38 -8.49 -3.76
CA ASN A 107 6.27 -7.07 -3.49
C ASN A 107 6.30 -6.28 -4.81
N VAL A 108 5.34 -5.39 -4.97
CA VAL A 108 5.29 -4.41 -6.05
C VAL A 108 5.32 -3.03 -5.41
N ASN A 109 6.28 -2.19 -5.79
CA ASN A 109 6.33 -0.83 -5.29
C ASN A 109 5.51 0.08 -6.20
N ILE A 110 4.60 0.85 -5.62
CA ILE A 110 3.91 1.93 -6.33
C ILE A 110 4.55 3.26 -5.98
N HIS A 111 4.88 4.02 -7.01
CA HIS A 111 5.42 5.38 -6.92
C HIS A 111 4.32 6.34 -7.34
N VAL A 112 4.06 7.35 -6.52
CA VAL A 112 3.04 8.36 -6.80
C VAL A 112 3.63 9.73 -6.58
N ASN A 113 3.63 10.57 -7.63
CA ASN A 113 3.98 11.96 -7.50
C ASN A 113 2.77 12.75 -6.99
N VAL A 114 2.89 13.34 -5.82
CA VAL A 114 1.86 14.15 -5.16
C VAL A 114 2.18 15.64 -5.16
N GLY A 115 3.20 16.04 -5.92
CA GLY A 115 3.61 17.43 -6.07
C GLY A 115 4.73 17.83 -5.09
N LYS A 116 5.72 18.57 -5.61
CA LYS A 116 6.89 19.06 -4.85
C LYS A 116 6.50 19.98 -3.67
N ASP A 117 5.37 20.68 -3.78
CA ASP A 117 4.86 21.59 -2.74
C ASP A 117 4.41 20.83 -1.48
N ASN A 118 4.31 19.51 -1.58
CA ASN A 118 4.03 18.61 -0.46
C ASN A 118 5.30 17.97 0.12
N SER A 119 6.48 18.40 -0.28
CA SER A 119 7.76 17.89 0.26
C SER A 119 7.81 17.94 1.78
N GLY A 120 8.29 16.86 2.39
CA GLY A 120 8.40 16.72 3.85
C GLY A 120 7.10 16.34 4.56
N LYS A 121 5.94 16.46 3.90
CA LYS A 121 4.66 15.99 4.42
C LYS A 121 4.54 14.47 4.32
N SER A 122 3.48 13.92 4.86
CA SER A 122 3.18 12.48 4.82
C SER A 122 2.19 12.17 3.71
N ALA A 123 2.60 11.36 2.75
CA ALA A 123 1.69 10.66 1.85
C ALA A 123 1.19 9.39 2.54
N ASN A 124 -0.11 9.14 2.50
CA ASN A 124 -0.74 8.02 3.18
C ASN A 124 -1.52 7.20 2.17
N LEU A 125 -1.27 5.90 2.16
CA LEU A 125 -1.93 4.96 1.25
C LEU A 125 -3.01 4.19 2.01
N TYR A 126 -4.19 4.13 1.40
CA TYR A 126 -5.33 3.34 1.87
C TYR A 126 -5.81 2.43 0.75
N ARG A 127 -6.19 1.20 1.08
CA ARG A 127 -6.89 0.28 0.17
C ARG A 127 -8.38 0.28 0.48
N TYR A 128 -9.22 0.36 -0.53
CA TYR A 128 -10.65 0.21 -0.34
C TYR A 128 -11.01 -1.27 -0.24
N ASN A 129 -11.57 -1.65 0.90
CA ASN A 129 -12.15 -2.97 1.11
C ASN A 129 -13.62 -2.94 0.72
N THR A 130 -13.96 -3.55 -0.40
CA THR A 130 -15.32 -3.55 -0.97
C THR A 130 -16.31 -4.34 -0.11
N GLU A 131 -15.86 -5.42 0.54
CA GLU A 131 -16.70 -6.25 1.41
C GLU A 131 -17.11 -5.51 2.68
N LYS A 132 -16.17 -4.72 3.22
CA LYS A 132 -16.40 -3.94 4.45
C LYS A 132 -16.87 -2.51 4.18
N GLY A 133 -16.87 -2.06 2.92
CA GLY A 133 -17.26 -0.71 2.52
C GLY A 133 -16.39 0.41 3.09
N ARG A 134 -15.09 0.14 3.36
CA ARG A 134 -14.21 1.09 4.05
C ARG A 134 -12.79 1.09 3.53
N LEU A 135 -12.05 2.15 3.89
CA LEU A 135 -10.62 2.27 3.63
C LEU A 135 -9.80 1.58 4.72
N GLU A 136 -8.84 0.78 4.30
CA GLU A 136 -7.84 0.13 5.14
C GLU A 136 -6.50 0.84 4.92
N TYR A 137 -5.87 1.28 5.99
CA TYR A 137 -4.58 1.94 5.94
C TYR A 137 -3.48 0.95 5.55
N CYS A 138 -2.67 1.30 4.54
CA CYS A 138 -1.58 0.45 4.05
C CYS A 138 -0.20 0.96 4.43
N GLY A 139 -0.06 2.23 4.72
CA GLY A 139 1.23 2.82 5.09
C GLY A 139 1.33 4.30 4.82
N SER A 140 2.42 4.90 5.31
CA SER A 140 2.80 6.28 5.02
C SER A 140 4.22 6.37 4.53
N PHE A 141 4.48 7.39 3.72
CA PHE A 141 5.79 7.71 3.18
C PHE A 141 6.04 9.21 3.29
N THR A 142 7.22 9.62 3.76
CA THR A 142 7.62 11.03 3.75
C THR A 142 7.91 11.46 2.33
N ILE A 143 7.20 12.45 1.84
CA ILE A 143 7.28 12.92 0.45
C ILE A 143 8.65 13.54 0.22
N THR A 144 9.32 13.11 -0.85
CA THR A 144 10.65 13.61 -1.22
C THR A 144 10.61 15.08 -1.69
N SER A 145 11.77 15.70 -1.82
CA SER A 145 11.91 17.05 -2.38
C SER A 145 11.38 17.20 -3.81
N THR A 146 11.26 16.11 -4.54
CA THR A 146 10.69 16.06 -5.89
C THR A 146 9.20 15.73 -5.92
N GLY A 147 8.56 15.61 -4.75
CA GLY A 147 7.13 15.29 -4.64
C GLY A 147 6.79 13.80 -4.76
N GLN A 148 7.79 12.92 -4.72
CA GLN A 148 7.58 11.49 -4.86
C GLN A 148 7.22 10.84 -3.53
N SER A 149 6.31 9.87 -3.59
CA SER A 149 6.02 8.92 -2.53
C SER A 149 6.12 7.50 -3.07
N MET A 150 6.40 6.53 -2.19
CA MET A 150 6.55 5.12 -2.56
C MET A 150 5.89 4.23 -1.50
N PHE A 151 5.18 3.19 -1.96
CA PHE A 151 4.54 2.23 -1.09
C PHE A 151 4.73 0.82 -1.62
N ALA A 152 4.96 -0.15 -0.74
CA ALA A 152 5.00 -1.55 -1.10
C ALA A 152 3.59 -2.14 -1.10
N LEU A 153 3.19 -2.72 -2.22
CA LEU A 153 1.91 -3.40 -2.40
C LEU A 153 2.12 -4.91 -2.47
N LYS A 154 1.20 -5.66 -1.88
CA LYS A 154 1.17 -7.13 -1.96
C LYS A 154 0.04 -7.64 -2.86
N ARG A 155 -0.89 -6.78 -3.20
CA ARG A 155 -2.07 -7.10 -4.00
C ARG A 155 -2.58 -5.88 -4.75
N GLY A 156 -3.39 -6.09 -5.76
CA GLY A 156 -4.09 -5.03 -6.47
C GLY A 156 -5.40 -4.62 -5.79
N GLY A 157 -6.19 -3.84 -6.51
CA GLY A 157 -7.46 -3.27 -6.05
C GLY A 157 -7.48 -1.75 -6.11
N ASN A 158 -8.43 -1.15 -5.40
CA ASN A 158 -8.63 0.30 -5.40
C ASN A 158 -7.95 0.96 -4.22
N TYR A 159 -7.14 1.95 -4.50
CA TYR A 159 -6.33 2.66 -3.53
C TYR A 159 -6.64 4.16 -3.52
N LEU A 160 -6.51 4.77 -2.35
CA LEU A 160 -6.56 6.20 -2.13
C LEU A 160 -5.22 6.66 -1.56
N VAL A 161 -4.62 7.66 -2.19
CA VAL A 161 -3.47 8.39 -1.64
C VAL A 161 -3.95 9.74 -1.13
N THR A 162 -3.65 10.05 0.12
CA THR A 162 -3.89 11.36 0.73
C THR A 162 -2.59 11.98 1.21
N VAL A 163 -2.55 13.31 1.34
CA VAL A 163 -1.40 14.03 1.92
C VAL A 163 -1.84 14.75 3.18
N THR A 164 -1.09 14.56 4.25
CA THR A 164 -1.29 15.22 5.54
C THR A 164 0.05 15.79 6.05
N ASP A 165 0.00 16.80 6.91
CA ASP A 165 1.23 17.40 7.47
C ASP A 165 2.00 16.40 8.33
N ARG A 166 1.32 15.48 8.97
CA ARG A 166 1.90 14.43 9.81
C ARG A 166 1.33 13.07 9.44
N ARG A 167 2.09 12.02 9.73
CA ARG A 167 1.59 10.65 9.63
C ARG A 167 0.32 10.50 10.48
N PRO A 168 -0.76 9.92 9.95
CA PRO A 168 -1.98 9.69 10.72
C PRO A 168 -1.67 8.86 11.97
N SER A 169 -2.32 9.18 13.08
CA SER A 169 -2.23 8.37 14.31
C SER A 169 -2.76 6.95 14.10
N GLU A 170 -3.66 6.79 13.11
CA GLU A 170 -4.18 5.49 12.64
C GLU A 170 -3.11 4.62 11.96
N SER A 171 -1.94 5.21 11.64
CA SER A 171 -0.87 4.55 10.87
C SER A 171 -0.25 3.34 11.59
N ILE A 172 -0.56 3.10 12.82
CA ILE A 172 0.19 2.17 13.64
C ILE A 172 -0.51 0.81 13.80
N TRP A 173 -1.81 0.69 13.57
CA TRP A 173 -2.54 -0.51 13.97
C TRP A 173 -3.66 -0.93 13.03
N TYR A 174 -3.27 -1.54 11.91
CA TYR A 174 -4.15 -2.46 11.21
C TYR A 174 -3.77 -3.89 11.55
N THR A 175 -4.30 -4.39 12.66
CA THR A 175 -4.53 -5.81 12.80
C THR A 175 -5.88 -6.11 12.16
N GLU A 176 -5.90 -6.94 11.13
CA GLU A 176 -7.14 -7.52 10.64
C GLU A 176 -7.90 -8.16 11.82
N GLY A 177 -9.08 -7.62 12.09
CA GLY A 177 -9.95 -8.13 13.14
C GLY A 177 -9.83 -7.37 14.45
N GLY A 178 -10.98 -6.94 14.97
CA GLY A 178 -11.12 -6.23 16.21
C GLY A 178 -10.46 -6.96 17.40
N TYR A 179 -10.20 -6.23 18.44
CA TYR A 179 -9.58 -6.76 19.64
C TYR A 179 -10.55 -7.70 20.39
N THR A 180 -10.09 -8.87 20.75
CA THR A 180 -10.83 -9.76 21.64
C THR A 180 -10.39 -9.52 23.07
N VAL A 181 -11.31 -9.11 23.94
CA VAL A 181 -11.07 -8.83 25.35
C VAL A 181 -10.54 -10.07 26.08
N LYS A 182 -9.43 -9.90 26.78
CA LYS A 182 -8.76 -10.93 27.58
C LYS A 182 -9.00 -10.67 29.06
N SER A 183 -8.74 -11.68 29.89
CA SER A 183 -8.79 -11.54 31.35
C SER A 183 -7.86 -10.42 31.81
N GLY A 184 -8.33 -9.55 32.70
CA GLY A 184 -7.58 -8.41 33.23
C GLY A 184 -7.58 -7.17 32.34
N ASP A 185 -8.25 -7.20 31.18
CA ASP A 185 -8.37 -6.01 30.34
C ASP A 185 -9.38 -5.01 30.87
N THR A 186 -9.11 -3.73 30.57
CA THR A 186 -10.06 -2.63 30.73
C THR A 186 -10.10 -1.83 29.43
N LEU A 187 -11.23 -1.19 29.11
CA LEU A 187 -11.35 -0.37 27.92
C LEU A 187 -10.27 0.71 27.83
N SER A 188 -9.94 1.34 28.97
CA SER A 188 -8.88 2.35 29.04
C SER A 188 -7.50 1.78 28.70
N ARG A 189 -7.17 0.57 29.17
CA ARG A 189 -5.89 -0.09 28.84
C ARG A 189 -5.87 -0.52 27.37
N ILE A 190 -6.98 -1.06 26.87
CA ILE A 190 -7.12 -1.45 25.47
C ILE A 190 -6.95 -0.22 24.58
N ALA A 191 -7.65 0.89 24.88
CA ALA A 191 -7.51 2.15 24.16
C ALA A 191 -6.06 2.63 24.16
N LYS A 192 -5.42 2.71 25.32
CA LYS A 192 -4.03 3.14 25.46
C LYS A 192 -3.05 2.27 24.68
N ARG A 193 -3.20 0.94 24.74
CA ARG A 193 -2.36 -0.01 23.98
C ARG A 193 -2.54 0.15 22.47
N ASN A 194 -3.73 0.60 22.03
CA ASN A 194 -4.06 0.83 20.64
C ASN A 194 -3.99 2.32 20.27
N HIS A 195 -3.23 3.13 21.03
CA HIS A 195 -2.92 4.52 20.77
C HIS A 195 -4.16 5.40 20.49
N MET A 196 -5.27 5.08 21.13
CA MET A 196 -6.52 5.85 21.04
C MET A 196 -6.98 6.29 22.44
N THR A 197 -7.82 7.29 22.47
CA THR A 197 -8.51 7.67 23.72
C THR A 197 -9.66 6.72 24.01
N LEU A 198 -10.07 6.61 25.27
CA LEU A 198 -11.27 5.85 25.63
C LEU A 198 -12.51 6.34 24.88
N ALA A 199 -12.64 7.64 24.69
CA ALA A 199 -13.75 8.23 23.95
C ALA A 199 -13.76 7.81 22.46
N GLN A 200 -12.58 7.66 21.83
CA GLN A 200 -12.46 7.15 20.46
C GLN A 200 -12.85 5.67 20.40
N LEU A 201 -12.40 4.86 21.35
CA LEU A 201 -12.78 3.45 21.45
C LEU A 201 -14.28 3.27 21.62
N LEU A 202 -14.91 4.05 22.50
CA LEU A 202 -16.36 3.99 22.75
C LEU A 202 -17.18 4.41 21.52
N ARG A 203 -16.77 5.46 20.80
CA ARG A 203 -17.43 5.87 19.57
C ARG A 203 -17.43 4.78 18.49
N ARG A 204 -16.40 3.93 18.46
CA ARG A 204 -16.28 2.80 17.52
C ARG A 204 -17.03 1.55 18.01
N ASN A 205 -17.43 1.55 19.26
CA ASN A 205 -18.10 0.44 19.92
C ASN A 205 -19.39 0.91 20.60
N VAL A 206 -20.31 1.47 19.80
CA VAL A 206 -21.60 2.04 20.27
C VAL A 206 -22.49 1.03 21.04
N GLN A 207 -22.23 -0.27 20.87
CA GLN A 207 -22.88 -1.34 21.60
C GLN A 207 -22.47 -1.38 23.09
N ILE A 208 -21.39 -0.70 23.47
CA ILE A 208 -20.94 -0.60 24.85
C ILE A 208 -21.72 0.53 25.53
N THR A 209 -22.76 0.18 26.24
CA THR A 209 -23.61 1.13 26.97
C THR A 209 -23.02 1.50 28.36
N ASN A 210 -22.16 0.64 28.90
CA ASN A 210 -21.45 0.89 30.15
C ASN A 210 -19.96 0.63 29.99
N GLN A 211 -19.15 1.70 30.04
CA GLN A 211 -17.70 1.65 29.85
C GLN A 211 -16.94 0.85 30.93
N ASN A 212 -17.57 0.56 32.06
CA ASN A 212 -16.97 -0.19 33.17
C ASN A 212 -17.25 -1.70 33.09
N VAL A 213 -18.03 -2.12 32.07
CA VAL A 213 -18.45 -3.52 31.92
C VAL A 213 -18.04 -4.04 30.57
N ILE A 214 -17.02 -4.90 30.53
CA ILE A 214 -16.62 -5.70 29.38
C ILE A 214 -16.46 -7.15 29.78
N ARG A 215 -16.65 -8.07 28.84
CA ARG A 215 -16.56 -9.51 29.07
C ARG A 215 -15.37 -10.11 28.33
N VAL A 216 -14.69 -11.06 28.95
CA VAL A 216 -13.67 -11.86 28.25
C VAL A 216 -14.29 -12.53 27.03
N GLY A 217 -13.59 -12.48 25.89
CA GLY A 217 -14.11 -12.95 24.60
C GLY A 217 -14.95 -11.92 23.84
N GLN A 218 -15.32 -10.79 24.45
CA GLN A 218 -16.02 -9.72 23.73
C GLN A 218 -15.14 -9.13 22.64
N LYS A 219 -15.69 -8.99 21.45
CA LYS A 219 -14.98 -8.36 20.33
C LYS A 219 -15.21 -6.85 20.35
N LEU A 220 -14.13 -6.10 20.25
CA LEU A 220 -14.11 -4.65 20.16
C LEU A 220 -13.65 -4.22 18.77
N ASN A 221 -14.32 -3.24 18.22
CA ASN A 221 -13.86 -2.58 17.01
C ASN A 221 -12.81 -1.53 17.39
N LEU A 222 -11.61 -1.65 16.85
CA LEU A 222 -10.52 -0.70 17.06
C LEU A 222 -10.36 0.30 15.90
N GLU A 223 -11.23 0.19 14.91
CA GLU A 223 -11.19 0.96 13.66
C GLU A 223 -12.31 1.99 13.61
#